data_c2a0e146672098bd3635d3a706bd1bdf
#
_entry.id   c2a0e146672098bd3635d3a706bd1bdf
#
_cell.length_a   1.000
_cell.length_b   1.000
_cell.length_c   1.000
_cell.angle_alpha   90.00
_cell.angle_beta   90.00
_cell.angle_gamma   90.00
#
_symmetry.space_group_name_H-M   'P 1'
#
loop_
_entity.id
_entity.type
_entity.pdbx_description
1 polymer ?
#
loop_
_entity_poly.entity_id
_entity_poly.type
_entity_poly.pdbx_seq_one_letter_code
_entity_poly.pdbx_strand_id
1 'polypeptide(L)'
;MALMVASGALILVIEDDPSIRRFLRISLEGQGYRILEGATAAEGMRRFGEASPEAVILDLGLPDRDGSALIQEIRLISPAPIIIVSARGQERGKIDALDAGADDYLTKPFGAGELLARIRAALRRAANARQPLDGVLAAGDVTMNLDSREVSAGGRTLHLTPHEYRLLAVLLRNAGKVLTHKQLLSEVWGTGYGFETHYVRVYMNQLRKKLEVDPSNPRYIHTEIGVGYRFDIRPEQ
;
A
#
# COMPACT_ATOMS: atom_id res chain seq x y z
N MET A 1 -23.78 -12.35 -7.00
CA MET A 1 -24.16 -11.15 -6.24
C MET A 1 -22.97 -10.20 -6.31
N ALA A 2 -22.97 -9.23 -7.22
CA ALA A 2 -21.87 -8.27 -7.37
C ALA A 2 -21.82 -7.41 -6.10
N LEU A 3 -20.69 -7.47 -5.37
CA LEU A 3 -20.45 -6.53 -4.28
C LEU A 3 -20.53 -5.11 -4.86
N MET A 4 -21.48 -4.32 -4.38
CA MET A 4 -21.57 -2.89 -4.64
C MET A 4 -20.24 -2.28 -4.12
N VAL A 5 -19.31 -2.02 -5.03
CA VAL A 5 -18.15 -1.17 -4.76
C VAL A 5 -18.71 0.18 -4.35
N ALA A 6 -18.26 0.72 -3.23
CA ALA A 6 -18.77 1.92 -2.60
C ALA A 6 -18.92 3.09 -3.61
N SER A 7 -20.09 3.19 -4.23
CA SER A 7 -20.50 4.38 -4.94
C SER A 7 -20.60 5.49 -3.91
N GLY A 8 -19.84 6.58 -4.09
CA GLY A 8 -19.81 7.70 -3.18
C GLY A 8 -18.54 7.84 -2.33
N ALA A 9 -17.57 6.94 -2.45
CA ALA A 9 -16.27 7.10 -1.76
C ALA A 9 -15.63 8.44 -2.15
N LEU A 10 -15.06 9.13 -1.16
CA LEU A 10 -14.39 10.40 -1.34
C LEU A 10 -12.91 10.18 -1.69
N ILE A 11 -12.50 10.67 -2.87
CA ILE A 11 -11.14 10.56 -3.38
C ILE A 11 -10.52 11.95 -3.47
N LEU A 12 -9.34 12.12 -2.90
CA LEU A 12 -8.54 13.33 -3.07
C LEU A 12 -7.57 13.14 -4.24
N VAL A 13 -7.60 14.05 -5.20
CA VAL A 13 -6.69 14.14 -6.34
C VAL A 13 -5.75 15.31 -6.14
N ILE A 14 -4.44 15.05 -6.06
CA ILE A 14 -3.39 16.06 -5.94
C ILE A 14 -2.53 15.99 -7.21
N GLU A 15 -2.76 16.92 -8.10
CA GLU A 15 -2.19 16.95 -9.46
C GLU A 15 -2.11 18.41 -9.91
N ASP A 16 -0.95 18.89 -10.36
CA ASP A 16 -0.76 20.28 -10.77
C ASP A 16 -1.26 20.55 -12.20
N ASP A 17 -1.15 19.57 -13.12
CA ASP A 17 -1.65 19.72 -14.48
C ASP A 17 -3.19 19.77 -14.52
N PRO A 18 -3.79 20.90 -14.96
CA PRO A 18 -5.24 21.05 -14.97
C PRO A 18 -5.95 20.09 -15.95
N SER A 19 -5.27 19.65 -17.00
CA SER A 19 -5.82 18.73 -18.01
C SER A 19 -5.90 17.32 -17.43
N ILE A 20 -4.84 16.89 -16.75
CA ILE A 20 -4.79 15.57 -16.08
C ILE A 20 -5.77 15.57 -14.91
N ARG A 21 -5.79 16.62 -14.10
CA ARG A 21 -6.73 16.75 -12.97
C ARG A 21 -8.18 16.68 -13.45
N ARG A 22 -8.52 17.40 -14.54
CA ARG A 22 -9.85 17.32 -15.16
C ARG A 22 -10.17 15.91 -15.68
N PHE A 23 -9.22 15.25 -16.33
CA PHE A 23 -9.39 13.88 -16.81
C PHE A 23 -9.67 12.91 -15.65
N LEU A 24 -8.90 13.01 -14.57
CA LEU A 24 -9.08 12.21 -13.35
C LEU A 24 -10.47 12.44 -12.76
N ARG A 25 -10.88 13.71 -12.57
CA ARG A 25 -12.19 14.06 -12.05
C ARG A 25 -13.30 13.43 -12.87
N ILE A 26 -13.35 13.69 -14.19
CA ILE A 26 -14.42 13.17 -15.07
C ILE A 26 -14.47 11.65 -15.03
N SER A 27 -13.31 10.99 -15.07
CA SER A 27 -13.22 9.52 -15.06
C SER A 27 -13.76 8.93 -13.76
N LEU A 28 -13.51 9.58 -12.63
CA LEU A 28 -13.90 9.11 -11.31
C LEU A 28 -15.37 9.44 -10.99
N GLU A 29 -15.81 10.67 -11.25
CA GLU A 29 -17.21 11.09 -11.08
C GLU A 29 -18.16 10.23 -11.93
N GLY A 30 -17.74 9.86 -13.16
CA GLY A 30 -18.47 8.93 -14.03
C GLY A 30 -18.65 7.53 -13.44
N GLN A 31 -17.92 7.18 -12.39
CA GLN A 31 -18.07 5.93 -11.64
C GLN A 31 -18.74 6.12 -10.26
N GLY A 32 -19.25 7.32 -10.00
CA GLY A 32 -19.98 7.65 -8.78
C GLY A 32 -19.09 8.01 -7.57
N TYR A 33 -17.79 8.27 -7.77
CA TYR A 33 -16.91 8.78 -6.70
C TYR A 33 -17.12 10.28 -6.49
N ARG A 34 -16.93 10.73 -5.24
CA ARG A 34 -16.86 12.16 -4.90
C ARG A 34 -15.40 12.59 -4.94
N ILE A 35 -15.12 13.75 -5.52
CA ILE A 35 -13.74 14.18 -5.75
C ILE A 35 -13.45 15.48 -5.02
N LEU A 36 -12.31 15.50 -4.34
CA LEU A 36 -11.61 16.70 -3.89
C LEU A 36 -10.38 16.90 -4.76
N GLU A 37 -10.05 18.12 -5.11
CA GLU A 37 -8.90 18.44 -5.93
C GLU A 37 -7.95 19.38 -5.20
N GLY A 38 -6.64 19.15 -5.34
CA GLY A 38 -5.57 20.05 -4.95
C GLY A 38 -4.57 20.20 -6.08
N ALA A 39 -4.14 21.42 -6.37
CA ALA A 39 -3.14 21.72 -7.39
C ALA A 39 -1.71 21.74 -6.82
N THR A 40 -1.55 21.70 -5.53
CA THR A 40 -0.29 21.72 -4.79
C THR A 40 -0.34 20.73 -3.62
N ALA A 41 0.82 20.37 -3.09
CA ALA A 41 0.91 19.52 -1.90
C ALA A 41 0.27 20.21 -0.67
N ALA A 42 0.50 21.52 -0.51
CA ALA A 42 -0.07 22.30 0.59
C ALA A 42 -1.60 22.31 0.53
N GLU A 43 -2.20 22.53 -0.65
CA GLU A 43 -3.64 22.46 -0.83
C GLU A 43 -4.17 21.03 -0.59
N GLY A 44 -3.48 20.02 -1.09
CA GLY A 44 -3.81 18.62 -0.89
C GLY A 44 -3.88 18.25 0.59
N MET A 45 -2.86 18.61 1.38
CA MET A 45 -2.83 18.33 2.82
C MET A 45 -3.92 19.04 3.58
N ARG A 46 -4.18 20.29 3.26
CA ARG A 46 -5.28 21.04 3.88
C ARG A 46 -6.61 20.33 3.64
N ARG A 47 -6.93 19.97 2.38
CA ARG A 47 -8.16 19.26 2.02
C ARG A 47 -8.23 17.87 2.64
N PHE A 48 -7.08 17.19 2.74
CA PHE A 48 -6.98 15.89 3.40
C PHE A 48 -7.42 15.98 4.87
N GLY A 49 -6.92 16.97 5.62
CA GLY A 49 -7.27 17.19 7.03
C GLY A 49 -8.73 17.61 7.23
N GLU A 50 -9.30 18.40 6.31
CA GLU A 50 -10.69 18.86 6.39
C GLU A 50 -11.73 17.76 6.12
N ALA A 51 -11.42 16.78 5.24
CA ALA A 51 -12.46 15.89 4.70
C ALA A 51 -12.20 14.41 4.90
N SER A 52 -11.01 13.99 5.35
CA SER A 52 -10.63 12.59 5.59
C SER A 52 -10.98 11.67 4.40
N PRO A 53 -10.35 11.84 3.23
CA PRO A 53 -10.68 11.07 2.03
C PRO A 53 -10.39 9.57 2.21
N GLU A 54 -11.16 8.74 1.51
CA GLU A 54 -11.04 7.28 1.55
C GLU A 54 -9.92 6.75 0.65
N ALA A 55 -9.43 7.57 -0.30
CA ALA A 55 -8.25 7.29 -1.11
C ALA A 55 -7.60 8.60 -1.59
N VAL A 56 -6.32 8.53 -1.93
CA VAL A 56 -5.55 9.64 -2.49
C VAL A 56 -4.96 9.22 -3.83
N ILE A 57 -5.08 10.08 -4.84
CA ILE A 57 -4.32 10.01 -6.09
C ILE A 57 -3.33 11.18 -6.03
N LEU A 58 -2.06 10.90 -6.20
CA LEU A 58 -0.98 11.84 -5.99
C LEU A 58 0.02 11.86 -7.14
N ASP A 59 0.25 13.02 -7.75
CA ASP A 59 1.45 13.21 -8.57
C ASP A 59 2.66 13.52 -7.67
N LEU A 60 3.83 13.00 -8.08
CA LEU A 60 5.10 13.30 -7.42
C LEU A 60 5.73 14.62 -7.90
N GLY A 61 5.31 15.11 -9.06
CA GLY A 61 5.87 16.29 -9.70
C GLY A 61 5.23 17.61 -9.30
N LEU A 62 4.79 17.75 -8.04
CA LEU A 62 4.10 18.96 -7.57
C LEU A 62 5.03 20.19 -7.54
N PRO A 63 4.50 21.40 -7.78
CA PRO A 63 5.32 22.61 -7.94
C PRO A 63 5.90 23.16 -6.62
N ASP A 64 5.30 22.84 -5.49
CA ASP A 64 5.64 23.39 -4.18
C ASP A 64 6.56 22.47 -3.36
N ARG A 65 6.51 21.15 -3.58
CA ARG A 65 7.40 20.17 -2.93
C ARG A 65 7.34 18.79 -3.57
N ASP A 66 8.32 17.94 -3.28
CA ASP A 66 8.33 16.54 -3.74
C ASP A 66 7.18 15.75 -3.10
N GLY A 67 6.39 15.09 -3.95
CA GLY A 67 5.27 14.25 -3.51
C GLY A 67 5.65 13.08 -2.61
N SER A 68 6.91 12.64 -2.63
CA SER A 68 7.38 11.56 -1.75
C SER A 68 7.31 11.94 -0.27
N ALA A 69 7.59 13.19 0.08
CA ALA A 69 7.43 13.69 1.44
C ALA A 69 5.97 13.71 1.88
N LEU A 70 5.06 14.01 0.93
CA LEU A 70 3.63 14.02 1.18
C LEU A 70 3.07 12.63 1.51
N ILE A 71 3.60 11.58 0.86
CA ILE A 71 3.25 10.19 1.18
C ILE A 71 3.51 9.90 2.66
N GLN A 72 4.71 10.25 3.15
CA GLN A 72 5.10 10.01 4.54
C GLN A 72 4.21 10.78 5.52
N GLU A 73 3.91 12.06 5.23
CA GLU A 73 3.04 12.87 6.08
C GLU A 73 1.63 12.27 6.18
N ILE A 74 1.04 11.84 5.05
CA ILE A 74 -0.27 11.19 5.06
C ILE A 74 -0.23 9.88 5.85
N ARG A 75 0.85 9.09 5.74
CA ARG A 75 1.00 7.82 6.46
C ARG A 75 1.08 7.97 7.97
N LEU A 76 1.59 9.08 8.48
CA LEU A 76 1.60 9.37 9.92
C LEU A 76 0.19 9.55 10.50
N ILE A 77 -0.78 9.96 9.68
CA ILE A 77 -2.12 10.34 10.15
C ILE A 77 -3.24 9.46 9.57
N SER A 78 -2.98 8.66 8.52
CA SER A 78 -4.06 7.89 7.88
C SER A 78 -3.56 6.62 7.18
N PRO A 79 -4.34 5.52 7.26
CA PRO A 79 -4.14 4.31 6.46
C PRO A 79 -4.80 4.38 5.08
N ALA A 80 -5.37 5.52 4.67
CA ALA A 80 -6.04 5.66 3.37
C ALA A 80 -5.10 5.26 2.21
N PRO A 81 -5.54 4.48 1.23
CA PRO A 81 -4.69 4.09 0.11
C PRO A 81 -4.22 5.29 -0.70
N ILE A 82 -2.92 5.31 -1.03
CA ILE A 82 -2.26 6.32 -1.85
C ILE A 82 -1.82 5.68 -3.17
N ILE A 83 -2.38 6.15 -4.27
CA ILE A 83 -2.03 5.71 -5.62
C ILE A 83 -1.24 6.83 -6.29
N ILE A 84 0.01 6.53 -6.64
CA ILE A 84 0.86 7.48 -7.35
C ILE A 84 0.53 7.48 -8.83
N VAL A 85 0.47 8.68 -9.41
CA VAL A 85 0.28 8.89 -10.85
C VAL A 85 1.38 9.84 -11.33
N SER A 86 2.43 9.34 -11.99
CA SER A 86 3.57 10.18 -12.31
C SER A 86 4.19 9.85 -13.67
N ALA A 87 4.80 10.86 -14.32
CA ALA A 87 5.60 10.69 -15.53
C ALA A 87 6.98 10.07 -15.26
N ARG A 88 7.40 9.99 -13.99
CA ARG A 88 8.68 9.38 -13.58
C ARG A 88 8.61 7.86 -13.75
N GLY A 89 8.79 7.39 -15.00
CA GLY A 89 8.68 5.95 -15.34
C GLY A 89 9.88 5.09 -14.93
N GLN A 90 10.94 5.68 -14.35
CA GLN A 90 12.12 4.94 -13.92
C GLN A 90 11.79 4.03 -12.73
N GLU A 91 12.29 2.80 -12.77
CA GLU A 91 12.09 1.79 -11.74
C GLU A 91 12.43 2.31 -10.32
N ARG A 92 13.51 3.10 -10.23
CA ARG A 92 13.94 3.71 -8.96
C ARG A 92 12.87 4.63 -8.34
N GLY A 93 12.24 5.51 -9.14
CA GLY A 93 11.19 6.40 -8.65
C GLY A 93 9.94 5.65 -8.16
N LYS A 94 9.62 4.50 -8.78
CA LYS A 94 8.54 3.62 -8.30
C LYS A 94 8.91 2.99 -6.96
N ILE A 95 10.13 2.50 -6.83
CA ILE A 95 10.65 1.90 -5.60
C ILE A 95 10.61 2.94 -4.47
N ASP A 96 11.15 4.13 -4.70
CA ASP A 96 11.21 5.20 -3.70
C ASP A 96 9.80 5.60 -3.20
N ALA A 97 8.81 5.70 -4.11
CA ALA A 97 7.43 6.01 -3.72
C ALA A 97 6.78 4.89 -2.90
N LEU A 98 6.99 3.63 -3.28
CA LEU A 98 6.49 2.47 -2.52
C LEU A 98 7.20 2.37 -1.16
N ASP A 99 8.49 2.63 -1.10
CA ASP A 99 9.29 2.71 0.13
C ASP A 99 8.80 3.82 1.06
N ALA A 100 8.35 4.95 0.50
CA ALA A 100 7.72 6.02 1.27
C ALA A 100 6.33 5.65 1.82
N GLY A 101 5.74 4.55 1.36
CA GLY A 101 4.45 4.04 1.84
C GLY A 101 3.28 4.18 0.86
N ALA A 102 3.53 4.49 -0.42
CA ALA A 102 2.48 4.43 -1.45
C ALA A 102 1.96 2.99 -1.62
N ASP A 103 0.68 2.82 -1.93
CA ASP A 103 0.05 1.51 -2.10
C ASP A 103 0.13 0.99 -3.54
N ASP A 104 0.24 1.89 -4.49
CA ASP A 104 0.30 1.57 -5.90
C ASP A 104 0.94 2.69 -6.72
N TYR A 105 1.39 2.37 -7.92
CA TYR A 105 2.04 3.32 -8.82
C TYR A 105 1.55 3.14 -10.26
N LEU A 106 1.13 4.24 -10.88
CA LEU A 106 0.67 4.29 -12.26
C LEU A 106 1.53 5.26 -13.05
N THR A 107 2.13 4.79 -14.14
CA THR A 107 3.01 5.64 -14.97
C THR A 107 2.19 6.37 -16.04
N LYS A 108 2.39 7.69 -16.18
CA LYS A 108 1.83 8.48 -17.28
C LYS A 108 2.57 8.16 -18.60
N PRO A 109 1.84 7.98 -19.75
CA PRO A 109 0.39 8.04 -19.90
C PRO A 109 -0.29 6.74 -19.47
N PHE A 110 -1.49 6.85 -18.93
CA PHE A 110 -2.30 5.71 -18.48
C PHE A 110 -3.75 5.81 -18.99
N GLY A 111 -4.43 4.67 -19.04
CA GLY A 111 -5.83 4.61 -19.41
C GLY A 111 -6.77 4.74 -18.22
N ALA A 112 -7.97 5.34 -18.42
CA ALA A 112 -9.00 5.42 -17.39
C ALA A 112 -9.36 4.04 -16.81
N GLY A 113 -9.42 3.00 -17.64
CA GLY A 113 -9.74 1.63 -17.22
C GLY A 113 -8.74 1.06 -16.21
N GLU A 114 -7.44 1.27 -16.42
CA GLU A 114 -6.38 0.83 -15.51
C GLU A 114 -6.46 1.58 -14.18
N LEU A 115 -6.54 2.92 -14.22
CA LEU A 115 -6.69 3.74 -13.02
C LEU A 115 -7.88 3.27 -12.17
N LEU A 116 -9.06 3.14 -12.79
CA LEU A 116 -10.28 2.71 -12.10
C LEU A 116 -10.16 1.30 -11.51
N ALA A 117 -9.49 0.38 -12.19
CA ALA A 117 -9.25 -0.97 -11.66
C ALA A 117 -8.38 -0.93 -10.40
N ARG A 118 -7.31 -0.12 -10.40
CA ARG A 118 -6.40 0.06 -9.24
C ARG A 118 -7.12 0.72 -8.07
N ILE A 119 -7.90 1.76 -8.31
CA ILE A 119 -8.69 2.45 -7.27
C ILE A 119 -9.70 1.48 -6.63
N ARG A 120 -10.48 0.75 -7.45
CA ARG A 120 -11.43 -0.25 -6.93
C ARG A 120 -10.71 -1.31 -6.08
N ALA A 121 -9.55 -1.79 -6.53
CA ALA A 121 -8.77 -2.76 -5.78
C ALA A 121 -8.28 -2.18 -4.45
N ALA A 122 -7.77 -0.94 -4.45
CA ALA A 122 -7.27 -0.26 -3.25
C ALA A 122 -8.38 -0.01 -2.23
N LEU A 123 -9.53 0.53 -2.65
CA LEU A 123 -10.69 0.77 -1.77
C LEU A 123 -11.25 -0.53 -1.19
N ARG A 124 -11.38 -1.59 -2.01
CA ARG A 124 -11.82 -2.91 -1.53
C ARG A 124 -10.87 -3.47 -0.47
N ARG A 125 -9.54 -3.36 -0.68
CA ARG A 125 -8.53 -3.78 0.31
C ARG A 125 -8.64 -2.99 1.61
N ALA A 126 -8.83 -1.67 1.51
CA ALA A 126 -9.00 -0.81 2.68
C ALA A 126 -10.29 -1.15 3.45
N ALA A 127 -11.39 -1.42 2.76
CA ALA A 127 -12.65 -1.85 3.38
C ALA A 127 -12.50 -3.22 4.08
N ASN A 128 -11.89 -4.20 3.42
CA ASN A 128 -11.64 -5.52 3.99
C ASN A 128 -10.69 -5.46 5.21
N ALA A 129 -9.74 -4.52 5.19
CA ALA A 129 -8.84 -4.30 6.32
C ALA A 129 -9.54 -3.70 7.56
N ARG A 130 -10.73 -3.12 7.40
CA ARG A 130 -11.57 -2.61 8.51
C ARG A 130 -12.50 -3.67 9.11
N GLN A 131 -12.67 -4.83 8.44
CA GLN A 131 -13.45 -5.93 9.02
C GLN A 131 -12.66 -6.55 10.16
N PRO A 132 -13.29 -6.83 11.31
CA PRO A 132 -12.66 -7.57 12.39
C PRO A 132 -12.22 -8.93 11.86
N LEU A 133 -10.94 -9.21 11.96
CA LEU A 133 -10.39 -10.54 11.77
C LEU A 133 -10.12 -11.04 13.18
N ASP A 134 -10.95 -11.92 13.69
CA ASP A 134 -10.82 -12.47 15.04
C ASP A 134 -9.48 -13.20 15.20
N GLY A 135 -8.78 -12.90 16.29
CA GLY A 135 -7.68 -13.71 16.76
C GLY A 135 -6.30 -13.04 16.73
N VAL A 136 -5.33 -13.84 17.16
CA VAL A 136 -3.92 -13.49 17.20
C VAL A 136 -3.15 -14.42 16.28
N LEU A 137 -2.39 -13.87 15.34
CA LEU A 137 -1.39 -14.62 14.58
C LEU A 137 -0.07 -14.55 15.34
N ALA A 138 0.59 -15.68 15.51
CA ALA A 138 1.88 -15.73 16.18
C ALA A 138 2.81 -16.74 15.50
N ALA A 139 4.09 -16.38 15.38
CA ALA A 139 5.15 -17.28 14.96
C ALA A 139 6.47 -16.83 15.59
N GLY A 140 7.06 -17.71 16.41
CA GLY A 140 8.19 -17.34 17.26
C GLY A 140 7.79 -16.24 18.26
N ASP A 141 8.58 -15.18 18.35
CA ASP A 141 8.32 -14.00 19.16
C ASP A 141 7.64 -12.83 18.40
N VAL A 142 7.14 -13.12 17.19
CA VAL A 142 6.33 -12.19 16.43
C VAL A 142 4.86 -12.47 16.66
N THR A 143 4.12 -11.47 17.12
CA THR A 143 2.68 -11.55 17.35
C THR A 143 1.95 -10.42 16.63
N MET A 144 0.78 -10.73 16.12
CA MET A 144 -0.09 -9.79 15.43
C MET A 144 -1.52 -10.00 15.94
N ASN A 145 -2.02 -9.04 16.71
CA ASN A 145 -3.42 -8.99 17.10
C ASN A 145 -4.24 -8.40 15.95
N LEU A 146 -5.17 -9.20 15.42
CA LEU A 146 -5.96 -8.82 14.25
C LEU A 146 -7.08 -7.85 14.59
N ASP A 147 -7.54 -7.83 15.85
CA ASP A 147 -8.62 -6.96 16.35
C ASP A 147 -8.08 -5.55 16.63
N SER A 148 -7.03 -5.44 17.47
CA SER A 148 -6.40 -4.15 17.79
C SER A 148 -5.45 -3.64 16.69
N ARG A 149 -5.09 -4.51 15.73
CA ARG A 149 -4.06 -4.28 14.70
C ARG A 149 -2.66 -4.01 15.23
N GLU A 150 -2.42 -4.37 16.47
CA GLU A 150 -1.09 -4.26 17.08
C GLU A 150 -0.19 -5.40 16.61
N VAL A 151 1.05 -5.05 16.34
CA VAL A 151 2.09 -5.99 15.94
C VAL A 151 3.28 -5.82 16.86
N SER A 152 3.82 -6.93 17.36
CA SER A 152 5.05 -6.93 18.15
C SER A 152 6.04 -7.98 17.66
N ALA A 153 7.32 -7.71 17.87
CA ALA A 153 8.42 -8.65 17.63
C ALA A 153 9.48 -8.47 18.72
N GLY A 154 9.85 -9.55 19.37
CA GLY A 154 10.82 -9.50 20.48
C GLY A 154 10.42 -8.50 21.57
N GLY A 155 9.14 -8.37 21.88
CA GLY A 155 8.61 -7.43 22.87
C GLY A 155 8.54 -5.97 22.42
N ARG A 156 8.92 -5.63 21.18
CA ARG A 156 8.84 -4.28 20.60
C ARG A 156 7.56 -4.12 19.76
N THR A 157 6.81 -3.05 19.97
CA THR A 157 5.67 -2.71 19.10
C THR A 157 6.20 -2.19 17.76
N LEU A 158 5.60 -2.67 16.66
CA LEU A 158 5.97 -2.31 15.30
C LEU A 158 4.86 -1.48 14.65
N HIS A 159 5.23 -0.38 14.01
CA HIS A 159 4.34 0.43 13.20
C HIS A 159 4.47 0.05 11.73
N LEU A 160 3.44 -0.62 11.20
CA LEU A 160 3.40 -1.11 9.83
C LEU A 160 2.43 -0.29 8.97
N THR A 161 2.82 -0.04 7.72
CA THR A 161 1.89 0.47 6.71
C THR A 161 0.84 -0.59 6.36
N PRO A 162 -0.28 -0.23 5.72
CA PRO A 162 -1.32 -1.20 5.38
C PRO A 162 -0.85 -2.40 4.56
N HIS A 163 0.11 -2.20 3.64
CA HIS A 163 0.65 -3.31 2.84
C HIS A 163 1.64 -4.17 3.63
N GLU A 164 2.51 -3.57 4.43
CA GLU A 164 3.41 -4.31 5.33
C GLU A 164 2.60 -5.17 6.32
N TYR A 165 1.52 -4.61 6.87
CA TYR A 165 0.63 -5.34 7.77
C TYR A 165 0.00 -6.55 7.09
N ARG A 166 -0.56 -6.38 5.87
CA ARG A 166 -1.14 -7.50 5.11
C ARG A 166 -0.10 -8.54 4.74
N LEU A 167 1.07 -8.08 4.30
CA LEU A 167 2.18 -8.95 3.92
C LEU A 167 2.61 -9.82 5.10
N LEU A 168 2.78 -9.22 6.28
CA LEU A 168 3.11 -9.94 7.51
C LEU A 168 1.99 -10.92 7.89
N ALA A 169 0.72 -10.53 7.80
CA ALA A 169 -0.39 -11.42 8.08
C ALA A 169 -0.43 -12.65 7.17
N VAL A 170 -0.15 -12.47 5.86
CA VAL A 170 -0.05 -13.57 4.90
C VAL A 170 1.12 -14.49 5.24
N LEU A 171 2.27 -13.93 5.58
CA LEU A 171 3.45 -14.68 5.97
C LEU A 171 3.21 -15.49 7.25
N LEU A 172 2.65 -14.89 8.29
CA LEU A 172 2.36 -15.55 9.57
C LEU A 172 1.34 -16.68 9.43
N ARG A 173 0.26 -16.48 8.63
CA ARG A 173 -0.72 -17.56 8.34
C ARG A 173 -0.11 -18.75 7.62
N ASN A 174 0.97 -18.53 6.89
CA ASN A 174 1.67 -19.54 6.11
C ASN A 174 3.09 -19.80 6.65
N ALA A 175 3.31 -19.54 7.94
CA ALA A 175 4.62 -19.72 8.55
C ALA A 175 5.20 -21.13 8.30
N GLY A 176 6.48 -21.20 7.98
CA GLY A 176 7.17 -22.42 7.58
C GLY A 176 6.99 -22.82 6.10
N LYS A 177 6.07 -22.22 5.35
CA LYS A 177 5.84 -22.51 3.94
C LYS A 177 6.49 -21.48 3.03
N VAL A 178 6.98 -21.93 1.87
CA VAL A 178 7.45 -21.02 0.82
C VAL A 178 6.26 -20.45 0.07
N LEU A 179 6.16 -19.13 0.02
CA LEU A 179 5.16 -18.40 -0.76
C LEU A 179 5.82 -17.80 -2.00
N THR A 180 5.27 -18.12 -3.17
CA THR A 180 5.78 -17.57 -4.44
C THR A 180 5.47 -16.09 -4.56
N HIS A 181 6.25 -15.35 -5.38
CA HIS A 181 5.98 -13.94 -5.69
C HIS A 181 4.54 -13.73 -6.18
N LYS A 182 4.03 -14.65 -7.02
CA LYS A 182 2.66 -14.58 -7.55
C LYS A 182 1.61 -14.76 -6.46
N GLN A 183 1.81 -15.69 -5.52
CA GLN A 183 0.90 -15.88 -4.38
C GLN A 183 0.87 -14.63 -3.50
N LEU A 184 2.04 -14.10 -3.14
CA LEU A 184 2.16 -12.88 -2.33
C LEU A 184 1.49 -11.67 -3.01
N LEU A 185 1.71 -11.49 -4.33
CA LEU A 185 1.04 -10.44 -5.09
C LEU A 185 -0.48 -10.60 -5.07
N SER A 186 -0.97 -11.80 -5.33
CA SER A 186 -2.41 -12.08 -5.36
C SER A 186 -3.07 -11.84 -4.00
N GLU A 187 -2.46 -12.30 -2.92
CA GLU A 187 -2.99 -12.18 -1.55
C GLU A 187 -2.96 -10.73 -1.03
N VAL A 188 -1.90 -9.98 -1.34
CA VAL A 188 -1.70 -8.63 -0.80
C VAL A 188 -2.27 -7.55 -1.72
N TRP A 189 -2.10 -7.66 -3.04
CA TRP A 189 -2.54 -6.67 -4.03
C TRP A 189 -3.77 -7.09 -4.83
N GLY A 190 -4.07 -8.40 -4.89
CA GLY A 190 -5.21 -8.96 -5.61
C GLY A 190 -4.87 -9.48 -7.00
N THR A 191 -5.83 -10.11 -7.66
CA THR A 191 -5.63 -10.91 -8.91
C THR A 191 -5.25 -10.09 -10.15
N GLY A 192 -5.27 -8.76 -10.10
CA GLY A 192 -4.86 -7.87 -11.21
C GLY A 192 -3.35 -7.61 -11.29
N TYR A 193 -2.56 -8.07 -10.33
CA TYR A 193 -1.13 -7.82 -10.19
C TYR A 193 -0.34 -9.11 -10.48
N GLY A 194 -0.04 -9.38 -11.74
CA GLY A 194 0.65 -10.64 -12.12
C GLY A 194 2.15 -10.50 -12.36
N PHE A 195 2.60 -9.29 -12.72
CA PHE A 195 3.96 -9.06 -13.21
C PHE A 195 4.77 -8.08 -12.35
N GLU A 196 4.15 -7.42 -11.38
CA GLU A 196 4.78 -6.42 -10.53
C GLU A 196 5.55 -7.04 -9.35
N THR A 197 6.38 -8.04 -9.62
CA THR A 197 7.16 -8.76 -8.57
C THR A 197 8.09 -7.83 -7.79
N HIS A 198 8.44 -6.66 -8.35
CA HIS A 198 9.21 -5.63 -7.66
C HIS A 198 8.48 -5.08 -6.43
N TYR A 199 7.13 -5.01 -6.42
CA TYR A 199 6.35 -4.60 -5.24
C TYR A 199 6.66 -5.51 -4.05
N VAL A 200 6.60 -6.84 -4.27
CA VAL A 200 6.88 -7.79 -3.20
C VAL A 200 8.28 -7.58 -2.63
N ARG A 201 9.29 -7.37 -3.49
CA ARG A 201 10.68 -7.14 -3.05
C ARG A 201 10.81 -5.88 -2.20
N VAL A 202 10.20 -4.78 -2.63
CA VAL A 202 10.22 -3.50 -1.91
C VAL A 202 9.62 -3.68 -0.52
N TYR A 203 8.39 -4.17 -0.44
CA TYR A 203 7.71 -4.33 0.84
C TYR A 203 8.34 -5.39 1.75
N MET A 204 8.95 -6.45 1.20
CA MET A 204 9.75 -7.40 1.99
C MET A 204 10.96 -6.74 2.61
N ASN A 205 11.65 -5.87 1.87
CA ASN A 205 12.78 -5.12 2.41
C ASN A 205 12.35 -4.14 3.50
N GLN A 206 11.20 -3.45 3.33
CA GLN A 206 10.66 -2.57 4.36
C GLN A 206 10.25 -3.33 5.61
N LEU A 207 9.59 -4.46 5.43
CA LEU A 207 9.17 -5.30 6.54
C LEU A 207 10.38 -5.84 7.32
N ARG A 208 11.44 -6.28 6.62
CA ARG A 208 12.70 -6.68 7.25
C ARG A 208 13.32 -5.56 8.08
N LYS A 209 13.40 -4.34 7.55
CA LYS A 209 13.95 -3.18 8.28
C LYS A 209 13.23 -2.91 9.62
N LYS A 210 11.96 -3.27 9.71
CA LYS A 210 11.14 -3.07 10.92
C LYS A 210 11.15 -4.29 11.85
N LEU A 211 11.16 -5.48 11.27
CA LEU A 211 11.00 -6.74 11.99
C LEU A 211 12.34 -7.32 12.47
N GLU A 212 13.34 -7.32 11.60
CA GLU A 212 14.63 -7.96 11.85
C GLU A 212 15.56 -7.07 12.68
N VAL A 213 16.45 -7.69 13.46
CA VAL A 213 17.56 -7.00 14.12
C VAL A 213 18.63 -6.61 13.10
N ASP A 214 18.93 -7.54 12.16
CA ASP A 214 19.80 -7.32 11.01
C ASP A 214 19.04 -7.69 9.71
N PRO A 215 18.59 -6.71 8.94
CA PRO A 215 17.90 -6.96 7.67
C PRO A 215 18.72 -7.71 6.62
N SER A 216 20.06 -7.66 6.72
CA SER A 216 20.98 -8.34 5.80
C SER A 216 21.13 -9.82 6.13
N ASN A 217 20.94 -10.17 7.41
CA ASN A 217 20.93 -11.56 7.92
C ASN A 217 19.59 -11.82 8.62
N PRO A 218 18.51 -11.97 7.87
CA PRO A 218 17.16 -12.01 8.44
C PRO A 218 16.90 -13.32 9.19
N ARG A 219 16.30 -13.20 10.37
CA ARG A 219 15.91 -14.31 11.24
C ARG A 219 14.55 -14.89 10.86
N TYR A 220 13.61 -14.02 10.48
CA TYR A 220 12.21 -14.40 10.22
C TYR A 220 11.91 -14.55 8.74
N ILE A 221 12.31 -13.60 7.90
CA ILE A 221 11.91 -13.57 6.49
C ILE A 221 13.07 -14.00 5.60
N HIS A 222 13.04 -15.25 5.14
CA HIS A 222 14.05 -15.79 4.24
C HIS A 222 13.63 -15.64 2.77
N THR A 223 14.63 -15.40 1.91
CA THR A 223 14.43 -15.34 0.44
C THR A 223 14.72 -16.74 -0.12
N GLU A 224 13.73 -17.32 -0.79
CA GLU A 224 13.90 -18.53 -1.58
C GLU A 224 14.17 -18.11 -3.04
N ILE A 225 15.45 -18.18 -3.42
CA ILE A 225 15.96 -17.62 -4.69
C ILE A 225 15.17 -18.15 -5.87
N GLY A 226 14.68 -17.25 -6.72
CA GLY A 226 13.89 -17.59 -7.91
C GLY A 226 12.44 -18.00 -7.64
N VAL A 227 12.04 -18.20 -6.38
CA VAL A 227 10.71 -18.69 -6.00
C VAL A 227 9.89 -17.63 -5.25
N GLY A 228 10.40 -17.12 -4.12
CA GLY A 228 9.63 -16.20 -3.28
C GLY A 228 10.23 -16.04 -1.89
N TYR A 229 9.38 -16.12 -0.88
CA TYR A 229 9.78 -15.90 0.51
C TYR A 229 9.14 -16.91 1.46
N ARG A 230 9.81 -17.15 2.60
CA ARG A 230 9.34 -17.99 3.69
C ARG A 230 9.50 -17.25 5.01
N PHE A 231 8.49 -17.33 5.86
CA PHE A 231 8.59 -16.90 7.26
C PHE A 231 9.04 -18.10 8.12
N ASP A 232 10.20 -17.99 8.76
CA ASP A 232 10.70 -19.08 9.60
C ASP A 232 10.18 -18.93 11.04
N ILE A 233 9.89 -20.08 11.67
CA ILE A 233 9.33 -20.18 13.02
C ILE A 233 10.40 -20.60 14.04
N ARG A 234 11.58 -20.98 13.57
CA ARG A 234 12.56 -21.62 14.45
C ARG A 234 13.14 -20.62 15.44
N PRO A 235 13.01 -20.84 16.77
CA PRO A 235 13.87 -20.16 17.70
C PRO A 235 15.33 -20.56 17.39
N GLU A 236 16.24 -19.59 17.41
CA GLU A 236 17.67 -19.91 17.39
C GLU A 236 17.98 -20.87 18.53
N GLN A 237 18.72 -21.96 18.21
CA GLN A 237 19.39 -22.75 19.22
C GLN A 237 20.58 -21.96 19.79
#